data_4604cd9959c7eed14d7c9c0e76d4cd87
#
_entry.id   4604cd9959c7eed14d7c9c0e76d4cd87
#
_cell.length_a   1.000
_cell.length_b   1.000
_cell.length_c   1.000
_cell.angle_alpha   90.00
_cell.angle_beta   90.00
_cell.angle_gamma   90.00
#
_symmetry.space_group_name_H-M   'P 1'
#
loop_
_entity.id
_entity.type
_entity.pdbx_description
1 polymer ?
#
loop_
_entity_poly.entity_id
_entity_poly.type
_entity_poly.pdbx_seq_one_letter_code
_entity_poly.pdbx_strand_id
1 'polypeptide(L)'
;MKNKRILASTCSAVLALMMATTSFAAGWTKDNGTWKYLDSRNEYVTDSWQKSGDKSFYLGSDGNMVVNALIETGDNVYGVDENGAMLVNTWGKFNSDDDDQAHWYYFTSTGRAKKEGFETINGKKYHFTDYKMDENWIKVNNDTYFLNDVHDGTYGSVVTGWKYVTNVDEDNFNTPSKEGWYYFDTNGKMVYGKEKKIGNYYYAFDDEGLMQDNWVGMQKASGSNLTYKFYNTSNGDRAEGWKYLPEMDEEDGLATQEGWYFFRNGIPYTASNKTTVINNGYGVAKINGKVYCFDNLGKMVTGKVDSSDPGKYYYFDDKNGDMKYGKVRLTNSDDLDDNDYYFAENGVIGKKGESFTGVHKNYLYDHGVLVRADDNRYMIATVNGKNYLVNKTGKVVGKGTYKDSDDNVKYIVNVDANGNYTIKTEKY
;
A
#
# COMPACT_ATOMS: atom_id res chain seq x y z
N MET A 1 -18.98 -53.36 -12.57
CA MET A 1 -19.63 -53.25 -11.23
C MET A 1 -18.73 -52.38 -10.40
N LYS A 2 -19.12 -51.11 -10.14
CA LYS A 2 -18.36 -50.23 -9.23
C LYS A 2 -18.52 -50.77 -7.81
N ASN A 3 -17.41 -51.07 -7.15
CA ASN A 3 -17.43 -51.61 -5.79
C ASN A 3 -18.00 -50.54 -4.84
N LYS A 4 -18.94 -50.92 -4.00
CA LYS A 4 -19.46 -50.10 -2.91
C LYS A 4 -18.39 -50.09 -1.82
N ARG A 5 -17.93 -48.89 -1.41
CA ARG A 5 -16.98 -48.73 -0.31
C ARG A 5 -17.68 -48.13 0.89
N ILE A 6 -17.39 -48.66 2.07
CA ILE A 6 -17.82 -48.15 3.36
C ILE A 6 -16.55 -47.76 4.12
N LEU A 7 -16.46 -46.47 4.50
CA LEU A 7 -15.34 -45.89 5.18
C LEU A 7 -15.73 -45.69 6.65
N ALA A 8 -15.21 -46.52 7.55
CA ALA A 8 -15.54 -46.44 8.97
C ALA A 8 -14.53 -45.65 9.78
N SER A 9 -15.02 -44.70 10.58
CA SER A 9 -14.22 -43.97 11.61
C SER A 9 -14.35 -44.71 12.95
N THR A 10 -13.20 -44.97 13.60
CA THR A 10 -13.18 -45.65 14.89
C THR A 10 -13.38 -44.65 16.04
N CYS A 11 -14.62 -44.49 16.50
CA CYS A 11 -14.93 -43.98 17.85
C CYS A 11 -16.28 -44.51 18.30
N SER A 12 -16.29 -45.33 19.34
CA SER A 12 -17.49 -46.00 19.90
C SER A 12 -18.15 -45.16 20.94
N ALA A 13 -19.40 -44.75 20.73
CA ALA A 13 -20.31 -44.33 21.79
C ALA A 13 -21.70 -44.94 21.51
N VAL A 14 -22.20 -45.77 22.41
CA VAL A 14 -23.47 -46.47 22.29
C VAL A 14 -24.56 -45.65 22.98
N LEU A 15 -25.54 -45.15 22.22
CA LEU A 15 -26.80 -44.64 22.80
C LEU A 15 -27.95 -45.63 22.42
N ALA A 16 -28.65 -46.09 23.41
CA ALA A 16 -29.74 -47.06 23.24
C ALA A 16 -31.03 -46.36 22.75
N LEU A 17 -31.51 -46.70 21.56
CA LEU A 17 -32.88 -46.41 21.12
C LEU A 17 -33.77 -47.55 21.63
N MET A 18 -34.74 -47.29 22.56
CA MET A 18 -35.74 -48.26 22.97
C MET A 18 -36.80 -48.38 21.84
N MET A 19 -36.82 -49.50 21.15
CA MET A 19 -38.00 -49.93 20.39
C MET A 19 -38.63 -51.16 21.03
N ALA A 20 -39.96 -51.13 21.22
CA ALA A 20 -40.73 -52.22 21.75
C ALA A 20 -40.83 -53.38 20.79
N THR A 21 -40.58 -54.60 21.29
CA THR A 21 -40.73 -55.88 20.55
C THR A 21 -42.16 -56.36 20.58
N THR A 22 -42.77 -56.53 19.44
CA THR A 22 -43.67 -57.74 19.18
C THR A 22 -44.11 -57.78 17.72
N SER A 23 -44.14 -59.00 17.21
CA SER A 23 -44.72 -59.60 15.98
C SER A 23 -43.85 -59.46 14.71
N PHE A 24 -43.82 -60.57 13.98
CA PHE A 24 -43.18 -60.82 12.69
C PHE A 24 -43.67 -59.85 11.58
N ALA A 25 -43.40 -58.65 11.69
CA ALA A 25 -43.59 -57.64 10.66
C ALA A 25 -42.21 -57.07 10.28
N ALA A 26 -42.01 -56.76 9.02
CA ALA A 26 -40.82 -56.00 8.56
C ALA A 26 -40.46 -54.86 9.54
N GLY A 27 -39.21 -54.80 9.97
CA GLY A 27 -38.84 -53.78 10.96
C GLY A 27 -37.46 -53.94 11.54
N TRP A 28 -37.10 -52.94 12.37
CA TRP A 28 -35.84 -52.89 13.05
C TRP A 28 -35.73 -53.92 14.18
N THR A 29 -34.62 -54.65 14.20
CA THR A 29 -34.26 -55.61 15.23
C THR A 29 -32.83 -55.42 15.68
N LYS A 30 -32.48 -55.85 16.90
CA LYS A 30 -31.12 -55.83 17.40
C LYS A 30 -30.59 -57.24 17.53
N ASP A 31 -29.49 -57.52 16.82
CA ASP A 31 -28.80 -58.79 16.85
C ASP A 31 -27.33 -58.57 17.21
N ASN A 32 -26.86 -59.30 18.28
CA ASN A 32 -25.49 -59.19 18.81
C ASN A 32 -25.04 -57.74 19.10
N GLY A 33 -25.97 -56.86 19.54
CA GLY A 33 -25.67 -55.48 19.86
C GLY A 33 -25.78 -54.50 18.70
N THR A 34 -25.93 -54.99 17.46
CA THR A 34 -26.01 -54.20 16.24
C THR A 34 -27.45 -54.13 15.72
N TRP A 35 -27.86 -52.96 15.20
CA TRP A 35 -29.16 -52.84 14.56
C TRP A 35 -29.15 -53.39 13.14
N LYS A 36 -30.22 -54.18 12.82
CA LYS A 36 -30.51 -54.77 11.53
C LYS A 36 -31.97 -54.49 11.16
N TYR A 37 -32.32 -54.66 9.91
CA TYR A 37 -33.69 -54.53 9.43
C TYR A 37 -34.16 -55.84 8.76
N LEU A 38 -35.30 -56.36 9.17
CA LEU A 38 -35.94 -57.52 8.56
C LEU A 38 -36.96 -57.05 7.54
N ASP A 39 -36.95 -57.67 6.38
CA ASP A 39 -37.98 -57.46 5.36
C ASP A 39 -39.28 -58.27 5.68
N SER A 40 -40.29 -58.19 4.81
CA SER A 40 -41.57 -58.89 4.99
C SER A 40 -41.46 -60.43 4.88
N ARG A 41 -40.31 -60.94 4.44
CA ARG A 41 -39.98 -62.36 4.35
C ARG A 41 -39.13 -62.82 5.56
N ASN A 42 -38.91 -61.97 6.51
CA ASN A 42 -38.05 -62.19 7.66
C ASN A 42 -36.57 -62.40 7.30
N GLU A 43 -36.13 -61.81 6.16
CA GLU A 43 -34.72 -61.81 5.73
C GLU A 43 -34.05 -60.51 6.08
N TYR A 44 -32.75 -60.54 6.44
CA TYR A 44 -32.00 -59.33 6.71
C TYR A 44 -31.79 -58.51 5.42
N VAL A 45 -32.16 -57.27 5.50
CA VAL A 45 -31.92 -56.31 4.42
C VAL A 45 -30.46 -55.88 4.42
N THR A 46 -29.83 -55.87 3.24
CA THR A 46 -28.44 -55.46 3.03
C THR A 46 -28.34 -54.37 1.98
N ASP A 47 -27.21 -53.63 1.98
CA ASP A 47 -26.83 -52.65 0.96
C ASP A 47 -27.93 -51.65 0.60
N SER A 48 -28.70 -51.17 1.56
CA SER A 48 -29.85 -50.32 1.28
C SER A 48 -30.23 -49.37 2.43
N TRP A 49 -30.90 -48.30 2.07
CA TRP A 49 -31.45 -47.34 2.99
C TRP A 49 -32.81 -47.80 3.54
N GLN A 50 -32.95 -47.73 4.87
CA GLN A 50 -34.20 -47.95 5.57
C GLN A 50 -34.59 -46.77 6.41
N LYS A 51 -35.88 -46.45 6.53
CA LYS A 51 -36.41 -45.33 7.32
C LYS A 51 -36.86 -45.77 8.69
N SER A 52 -36.67 -44.91 9.69
CA SER A 52 -37.30 -44.99 10.99
C SER A 52 -37.72 -43.56 11.38
N GLY A 53 -39.03 -43.32 11.39
CA GLY A 53 -39.56 -41.95 11.51
C GLY A 53 -39.13 -41.05 10.33
N ASP A 54 -38.58 -39.90 10.64
CA ASP A 54 -38.06 -38.90 9.70
C ASP A 54 -36.59 -39.15 9.29
N LYS A 55 -35.95 -40.17 9.90
CA LYS A 55 -34.53 -40.48 9.66
C LYS A 55 -34.34 -41.64 8.73
N SER A 56 -33.25 -41.65 7.98
CA SER A 56 -32.80 -42.71 7.11
C SER A 56 -31.50 -43.34 7.64
N PHE A 57 -31.40 -44.67 7.56
CA PHE A 57 -30.28 -45.45 8.06
C PHE A 57 -29.84 -46.42 6.97
N TYR A 58 -28.56 -46.70 6.86
CA TYR A 58 -28.02 -47.61 5.85
C TYR A 58 -27.60 -48.92 6.50
N LEU A 59 -28.02 -50.01 5.86
CA LEU A 59 -27.60 -51.39 6.20
C LEU A 59 -26.44 -51.74 5.27
N GLY A 60 -25.32 -52.19 5.82
CA GLY A 60 -24.17 -52.66 5.05
C GLY A 60 -24.39 -54.01 4.40
N SER A 61 -23.39 -54.53 3.68
CA SER A 61 -23.43 -55.83 3.01
C SER A 61 -23.59 -57.02 3.98
N ASP A 62 -23.24 -56.81 5.25
CA ASP A 62 -23.40 -57.75 6.35
C ASP A 62 -24.76 -57.63 7.07
N GLY A 63 -25.64 -56.72 6.60
CA GLY A 63 -26.93 -56.42 7.18
C GLY A 63 -26.88 -55.57 8.44
N ASN A 64 -25.71 -55.16 8.91
CA ASN A 64 -25.57 -54.29 10.07
C ASN A 64 -25.83 -52.84 9.69
N MET A 65 -26.44 -52.07 10.62
CA MET A 65 -26.58 -50.64 10.46
C MET A 65 -25.20 -49.97 10.52
N VAL A 66 -24.91 -49.19 9.49
CA VAL A 66 -23.66 -48.42 9.39
C VAL A 66 -23.75 -47.17 10.26
N VAL A 67 -22.71 -46.88 11.03
CA VAL A 67 -22.59 -45.72 11.93
C VAL A 67 -21.30 -45.00 11.66
N ASN A 68 -21.30 -43.65 11.87
CA ASN A 68 -20.15 -42.79 11.77
C ASN A 68 -19.25 -43.08 10.53
N ALA A 69 -19.86 -43.07 9.35
CA ALA A 69 -19.19 -43.46 8.11
C ALA A 69 -19.71 -42.69 6.90
N LEU A 70 -18.91 -42.69 5.81
CA LEU A 70 -19.35 -42.33 4.48
C LEU A 70 -19.88 -43.56 3.76
N ILE A 71 -20.91 -43.38 2.95
CA ILE A 71 -21.57 -44.42 2.17
C ILE A 71 -21.61 -44.00 0.71
N GLU A 72 -20.93 -44.71 -0.14
CA GLU A 72 -20.95 -44.50 -1.58
C GLU A 72 -22.06 -45.32 -2.21
N THR A 73 -22.96 -44.68 -2.92
CA THR A 73 -24.04 -45.36 -3.66
C THR A 73 -24.13 -44.79 -5.08
N GLY A 74 -23.60 -45.50 -6.05
CA GLY A 74 -23.44 -44.99 -7.41
C GLY A 74 -22.46 -43.82 -7.46
N ASP A 75 -22.90 -42.68 -7.97
CA ASP A 75 -22.12 -41.46 -8.05
C ASP A 75 -22.43 -40.47 -6.89
N ASN A 76 -23.05 -40.96 -5.81
CA ASN A 76 -23.40 -40.14 -4.66
C ASN A 76 -22.69 -40.61 -3.39
N VAL A 77 -22.27 -39.68 -2.57
CA VAL A 77 -21.73 -39.91 -1.24
C VAL A 77 -22.73 -39.41 -0.21
N TYR A 78 -22.95 -40.16 0.85
CA TYR A 78 -23.78 -39.84 1.99
C TYR A 78 -22.97 -40.01 3.27
N GLY A 79 -23.33 -39.30 4.33
CA GLY A 79 -22.77 -39.50 5.64
C GLY A 79 -23.82 -39.93 6.64
N VAL A 80 -23.43 -40.81 7.57
CA VAL A 80 -24.24 -41.15 8.74
C VAL A 80 -23.51 -40.78 10.02
N ASP A 81 -24.28 -40.31 11.01
CA ASP A 81 -23.78 -39.91 12.30
C ASP A 81 -23.42 -41.11 13.20
N GLU A 82 -23.00 -40.86 14.42
CA GLU A 82 -22.67 -41.90 15.42
C GLU A 82 -23.87 -42.80 15.77
N ASN A 83 -25.09 -42.34 15.52
CA ASN A 83 -26.32 -43.12 15.70
C ASN A 83 -26.79 -43.79 14.41
N GLY A 84 -26.06 -43.68 13.32
CA GLY A 84 -26.37 -44.21 12.01
C GLY A 84 -27.39 -43.39 11.21
N ALA A 85 -27.82 -42.23 11.70
CA ALA A 85 -28.77 -41.40 10.98
C ALA A 85 -28.07 -40.65 9.85
N MET A 86 -28.69 -40.60 8.68
CA MET A 86 -28.22 -39.83 7.53
C MET A 86 -28.08 -38.35 7.86
N LEU A 87 -26.94 -37.79 7.55
CA LEU A 87 -26.68 -36.35 7.68
C LEU A 87 -27.40 -35.58 6.56
N VAL A 88 -28.12 -34.50 6.95
CA VAL A 88 -28.85 -33.64 6.01
C VAL A 88 -28.71 -32.18 6.43
N ASN A 89 -28.49 -31.27 5.48
CA ASN A 89 -28.27 -29.83 5.71
C ASN A 89 -27.20 -29.55 6.79
N THR A 90 -26.13 -30.32 6.81
CA THR A 90 -25.11 -30.24 7.86
C THR A 90 -23.74 -30.64 7.37
N TRP A 91 -22.73 -30.23 8.13
CA TRP A 91 -21.36 -30.64 7.95
C TRP A 91 -21.07 -31.95 8.67
N GLY A 92 -20.21 -32.78 8.07
CA GLY A 92 -19.62 -33.95 8.71
C GLY A 92 -18.14 -34.02 8.41
N LYS A 93 -17.35 -34.56 9.36
CA LYS A 93 -15.92 -34.78 9.17
C LYS A 93 -15.62 -36.26 9.20
N PHE A 94 -15.03 -36.77 8.13
CA PHE A 94 -14.77 -38.21 7.96
C PHE A 94 -13.35 -38.40 7.42
N ASN A 95 -12.72 -39.53 7.79
CA ASN A 95 -11.45 -39.95 7.21
C ASN A 95 -11.66 -40.32 5.74
N SER A 96 -10.67 -40.04 4.90
CA SER A 96 -10.61 -40.48 3.53
C SER A 96 -9.66 -41.67 3.41
N ASP A 97 -10.01 -42.63 2.56
CA ASP A 97 -9.12 -43.77 2.25
C ASP A 97 -7.94 -43.36 1.37
N ASP A 98 -8.02 -42.18 0.72
CA ASP A 98 -7.02 -41.76 -0.25
C ASP A 98 -5.73 -41.17 0.41
N ASP A 99 -5.87 -40.61 1.62
CA ASP A 99 -4.78 -39.90 2.28
C ASP A 99 -4.71 -40.09 3.80
N ASP A 100 -5.57 -40.97 4.36
CA ASP A 100 -5.70 -41.22 5.83
C ASP A 100 -5.99 -39.95 6.66
N GLN A 101 -6.49 -38.88 6.02
CA GLN A 101 -6.82 -37.64 6.68
C GLN A 101 -8.33 -37.44 6.81
N ALA A 102 -8.72 -36.66 7.82
CA ALA A 102 -10.11 -36.33 8.05
C ALA A 102 -10.50 -35.05 7.32
N HIS A 103 -11.41 -35.15 6.34
CA HIS A 103 -11.89 -34.03 5.55
C HIS A 103 -13.32 -33.64 5.92
N TRP A 104 -13.67 -32.36 5.65
CA TRP A 104 -15.01 -31.86 5.81
C TRP A 104 -15.87 -32.13 4.55
N TYR A 105 -17.09 -32.57 4.78
CA TYR A 105 -18.13 -32.82 3.78
C TYR A 105 -19.36 -31.99 4.14
N TYR A 106 -20.07 -31.49 3.15
CA TYR A 106 -21.37 -30.86 3.37
C TYR A 106 -22.48 -31.70 2.74
N PHE A 107 -23.42 -32.13 3.55
CA PHE A 107 -24.56 -32.93 3.13
C PHE A 107 -25.76 -31.99 2.89
N THR A 108 -26.30 -32.05 1.67
CA THR A 108 -27.43 -31.22 1.23
C THR A 108 -28.75 -31.65 1.90
N SER A 109 -29.85 -30.99 1.58
CA SER A 109 -31.21 -31.38 2.05
C SER A 109 -31.63 -32.78 1.62
N THR A 110 -30.99 -33.32 0.61
CA THR A 110 -31.24 -34.73 0.15
C THR A 110 -30.29 -35.75 0.78
N GLY A 111 -29.41 -35.32 1.69
CA GLY A 111 -28.39 -36.17 2.31
C GLY A 111 -27.18 -36.46 1.42
N ARG A 112 -27.15 -35.96 0.19
CA ARG A 112 -26.00 -36.14 -0.70
C ARG A 112 -24.91 -35.16 -0.34
N ALA A 113 -23.67 -35.60 -0.27
CA ALA A 113 -22.53 -34.72 -0.16
C ALA A 113 -22.39 -33.81 -1.41
N LYS A 114 -22.07 -32.56 -1.20
CA LYS A 114 -21.74 -31.63 -2.30
C LYS A 114 -20.49 -32.13 -3.00
N LYS A 115 -20.57 -32.34 -4.31
CA LYS A 115 -19.51 -33.02 -5.07
C LYS A 115 -18.39 -32.06 -5.47
N GLU A 116 -18.73 -30.99 -6.19
CA GLU A 116 -17.74 -30.08 -6.81
C GLU A 116 -18.23 -28.65 -6.88
N GLY A 117 -17.28 -27.70 -6.95
CA GLY A 117 -17.51 -26.30 -7.21
C GLY A 117 -17.96 -25.52 -5.98
N PHE A 118 -18.31 -24.27 -6.22
CA PHE A 118 -18.73 -23.37 -5.16
C PHE A 118 -20.14 -23.67 -4.66
N GLU A 119 -20.32 -23.53 -3.33
CA GLU A 119 -21.61 -23.61 -2.66
C GLU A 119 -21.71 -22.54 -1.57
N THR A 120 -22.88 -21.92 -1.42
CA THR A 120 -23.13 -20.95 -0.35
C THR A 120 -23.92 -21.62 0.77
N ILE A 121 -23.27 -21.77 1.93
CA ILE A 121 -23.80 -22.44 3.10
C ILE A 121 -23.87 -21.41 4.24
N ASN A 122 -25.06 -21.15 4.76
CA ASN A 122 -25.28 -20.16 5.84
C ASN A 122 -24.65 -18.78 5.53
N GLY A 123 -24.74 -18.32 4.27
CA GLY A 123 -24.24 -17.03 3.83
C GLY A 123 -22.72 -16.96 3.61
N LYS A 124 -22.00 -18.06 3.77
CA LYS A 124 -20.57 -18.19 3.46
C LYS A 124 -20.37 -19.06 2.23
N LYS A 125 -19.41 -18.69 1.38
CA LYS A 125 -19.09 -19.42 0.13
C LYS A 125 -17.96 -20.40 0.42
N TYR A 126 -18.12 -21.65 0.01
CA TYR A 126 -17.13 -22.74 0.12
C TYR A 126 -16.87 -23.33 -1.25
N HIS A 127 -15.76 -24.02 -1.40
CA HIS A 127 -15.46 -24.80 -2.60
C HIS A 127 -15.25 -26.27 -2.25
N PHE A 128 -15.62 -27.16 -3.20
CA PHE A 128 -15.53 -28.62 -3.03
C PHE A 128 -14.87 -29.22 -4.25
N THR A 129 -14.01 -30.20 -4.00
CA THR A 129 -13.40 -31.05 -5.02
C THR A 129 -13.56 -32.49 -4.58
N ASP A 130 -14.16 -33.33 -5.43
CA ASP A 130 -14.44 -34.73 -5.16
C ASP A 130 -15.08 -34.97 -3.78
N TYR A 131 -16.16 -34.23 -3.50
CA TYR A 131 -16.95 -34.21 -2.26
C TYR A 131 -16.27 -33.61 -1.03
N LYS A 132 -14.96 -33.45 -1.03
CA LYS A 132 -14.19 -32.85 0.07
C LYS A 132 -14.25 -31.34 -0.01
N MET A 133 -14.42 -30.66 1.11
CA MET A 133 -14.24 -29.20 1.20
C MET A 133 -12.77 -28.86 0.99
N ASP A 134 -12.49 -27.98 0.07
CA ASP A 134 -11.14 -27.48 -0.15
C ASP A 134 -10.71 -26.51 0.95
N GLU A 135 -9.41 -26.38 1.14
CA GLU A 135 -8.76 -25.58 2.18
C GLU A 135 -7.60 -24.78 1.61
N ASN A 136 -7.25 -23.66 2.23
CA ASN A 136 -6.14 -22.82 1.85
C ASN A 136 -6.28 -22.24 0.42
N TRP A 137 -5.25 -22.37 -0.39
CA TRP A 137 -5.20 -21.85 -1.75
C TRP A 137 -5.87 -22.78 -2.75
N ILE A 138 -6.75 -22.22 -3.57
CA ILE A 138 -7.32 -22.94 -4.71
C ILE A 138 -7.25 -22.08 -5.98
N LYS A 139 -7.11 -22.75 -7.11
CA LYS A 139 -7.21 -22.14 -8.42
C LYS A 139 -8.38 -22.72 -9.19
N VAL A 140 -9.35 -21.86 -9.49
CA VAL A 140 -10.54 -22.25 -10.26
C VAL A 140 -10.52 -21.48 -11.57
N ASN A 141 -10.37 -22.18 -12.69
CA ASN A 141 -10.04 -21.62 -13.99
C ASN A 141 -8.71 -20.82 -13.92
N ASN A 142 -8.77 -19.50 -14.12
CA ASN A 142 -7.59 -18.61 -14.03
C ASN A 142 -7.61 -17.72 -12.79
N ASP A 143 -8.58 -17.89 -11.92
CA ASP A 143 -8.73 -17.09 -10.70
C ASP A 143 -8.22 -17.87 -9.49
N THR A 144 -7.45 -17.20 -8.65
CA THR A 144 -6.94 -17.72 -7.38
C THR A 144 -7.82 -17.25 -6.23
N TYR A 145 -8.09 -18.13 -5.29
CA TYR A 145 -8.87 -17.89 -4.08
C TYR A 145 -8.10 -18.37 -2.87
N PHE A 146 -8.38 -17.77 -1.73
CA PHE A 146 -7.92 -18.26 -0.43
C PHE A 146 -9.13 -18.66 0.42
N LEU A 147 -9.08 -19.84 0.98
CA LEU A 147 -10.09 -20.39 1.87
C LEU A 147 -9.60 -20.22 3.31
N ASN A 148 -10.46 -19.72 4.19
CA ASN A 148 -10.09 -19.35 5.54
C ASN A 148 -9.48 -20.54 6.30
N ASP A 149 -8.25 -20.37 6.76
CA ASP A 149 -7.45 -21.36 7.48
C ASP A 149 -7.62 -21.29 9.01
N VAL A 150 -8.45 -20.38 9.50
CA VAL A 150 -8.68 -20.15 10.92
C VAL A 150 -9.97 -20.81 11.39
N HIS A 151 -9.90 -21.60 12.49
CA HIS A 151 -11.05 -22.26 13.11
C HIS A 151 -11.89 -21.30 13.97
N ASP A 152 -12.45 -20.25 13.33
CA ASP A 152 -13.26 -19.20 13.96
C ASP A 152 -14.78 -19.36 13.67
N GLY A 153 -15.19 -20.52 13.17
CA GLY A 153 -16.55 -20.78 12.71
C GLY A 153 -16.76 -20.49 11.21
N THR A 154 -15.72 -20.03 10.52
CA THR A 154 -15.73 -19.76 9.07
C THR A 154 -14.64 -20.53 8.33
N TYR A 155 -14.00 -21.50 8.96
CA TYR A 155 -12.99 -22.37 8.38
C TYR A 155 -13.42 -22.94 7.04
N GLY A 156 -12.55 -22.88 6.03
CA GLY A 156 -12.82 -23.31 4.65
C GLY A 156 -13.64 -22.33 3.82
N SER A 157 -14.17 -21.23 4.39
CA SER A 157 -14.93 -20.26 3.60
C SER A 157 -14.02 -19.36 2.76
N VAL A 158 -14.50 -18.97 1.57
CA VAL A 158 -13.80 -18.05 0.67
C VAL A 158 -13.56 -16.71 1.37
N VAL A 159 -12.30 -16.29 1.42
CA VAL A 159 -11.88 -15.01 1.98
C VAL A 159 -12.19 -13.87 0.99
N THR A 160 -12.62 -12.73 1.52
CA THR A 160 -12.80 -11.48 0.79
C THR A 160 -12.14 -10.33 1.56
N GLY A 161 -11.68 -9.29 0.86
CA GLY A 161 -10.97 -8.18 1.49
C GLY A 161 -9.49 -8.50 1.73
N TRP A 162 -8.90 -7.82 2.72
CA TRP A 162 -7.50 -7.99 3.09
C TRP A 162 -7.27 -9.27 3.92
N LYS A 163 -6.22 -9.98 3.59
CA LYS A 163 -5.73 -11.14 4.35
C LYS A 163 -4.21 -11.11 4.39
N TYR A 164 -3.65 -11.21 5.60
CA TYR A 164 -2.24 -11.54 5.78
C TYR A 164 -2.09 -13.06 5.75
N VAL A 165 -1.25 -13.56 4.88
CA VAL A 165 -1.04 -14.99 4.65
C VAL A 165 0.37 -15.35 5.09
N THR A 166 0.49 -16.40 5.92
CA THR A 166 1.76 -16.98 6.37
C THR A 166 1.98 -18.38 5.79
N ASN A 167 0.91 -19.03 5.32
CA ASN A 167 0.98 -20.34 4.70
C ASN A 167 1.32 -20.20 3.22
N VAL A 168 2.60 -20.18 2.92
CA VAL A 168 3.14 -20.15 1.57
C VAL A 168 3.94 -21.42 1.32
N ASP A 169 3.90 -21.91 0.09
CA ASP A 169 4.64 -23.11 -0.32
C ASP A 169 5.27 -22.83 -1.68
N GLU A 170 6.59 -22.60 -1.66
CA GLU A 170 7.36 -22.24 -2.85
C GLU A 170 7.37 -23.36 -3.90
N ASP A 171 7.16 -24.61 -3.47
CA ASP A 171 7.12 -25.79 -4.35
C ASP A 171 5.74 -26.04 -4.95
N ASN A 172 4.71 -25.36 -4.48
CA ASN A 172 3.34 -25.51 -4.95
C ASN A 172 2.94 -24.39 -5.91
N PHE A 173 2.90 -24.67 -7.20
CA PHE A 173 2.52 -23.72 -8.27
C PHE A 173 1.12 -23.10 -8.12
N ASN A 174 0.30 -23.55 -7.20
CA ASN A 174 -1.03 -23.01 -6.94
C ASN A 174 -1.05 -22.03 -5.77
N THR A 175 0.05 -21.91 -5.02
CA THR A 175 0.20 -21.00 -3.87
C THR A 175 1.17 -19.88 -4.20
N PRO A 176 0.98 -18.66 -3.66
CA PRO A 176 2.00 -17.63 -3.69
C PRO A 176 3.26 -18.08 -2.93
N SER A 177 4.41 -17.63 -3.42
CA SER A 177 5.71 -17.98 -2.84
C SER A 177 6.08 -17.16 -1.60
N LYS A 178 5.36 -16.07 -1.31
CA LYS A 178 5.75 -15.10 -0.29
C LYS A 178 4.67 -14.85 0.74
N GLU A 179 5.09 -14.80 2.00
CA GLU A 179 4.30 -14.33 3.12
C GLU A 179 4.00 -12.82 2.97
N GLY A 180 2.79 -12.38 3.33
CA GLY A 180 2.43 -10.98 3.32
C GLY A 180 0.95 -10.68 3.12
N TRP A 181 0.66 -9.44 2.75
CA TRP A 181 -0.70 -8.98 2.53
C TRP A 181 -1.17 -9.26 1.11
N TYR A 182 -2.37 -9.86 1.03
CA TYR A 182 -3.11 -10.13 -0.21
C TYR A 182 -4.49 -9.48 -0.13
N TYR A 183 -5.05 -9.18 -1.28
CA TYR A 183 -6.41 -8.65 -1.35
C TYR A 183 -7.28 -9.49 -2.27
N PHE A 184 -8.45 -9.88 -1.77
CA PHE A 184 -9.46 -10.62 -2.50
C PHE A 184 -10.69 -9.74 -2.75
N ASP A 185 -11.17 -9.71 -3.98
CA ASP A 185 -12.34 -8.92 -4.33
C ASP A 185 -13.63 -9.44 -3.66
N THR A 186 -14.75 -8.81 -3.93
CA THR A 186 -16.05 -9.19 -3.36
C THR A 186 -16.54 -10.58 -3.80
N ASN A 187 -15.95 -11.15 -4.86
CA ASN A 187 -16.23 -12.51 -5.31
C ASN A 187 -15.22 -13.52 -4.74
N GLY A 188 -14.24 -13.06 -3.97
CA GLY A 188 -13.15 -13.84 -3.41
C GLY A 188 -11.96 -14.05 -4.35
N LYS A 189 -11.92 -13.37 -5.50
CA LYS A 189 -10.80 -13.48 -6.45
C LYS A 189 -9.62 -12.66 -6.00
N MET A 190 -8.42 -13.25 -5.97
CA MET A 190 -7.19 -12.56 -5.67
C MET A 190 -6.90 -11.46 -6.69
N VAL A 191 -6.48 -10.30 -6.20
CA VAL A 191 -5.99 -9.19 -7.04
C VAL A 191 -4.48 -9.36 -7.23
N TYR A 192 -4.01 -9.34 -8.47
CA TYR A 192 -2.60 -9.52 -8.82
C TYR A 192 -2.23 -8.69 -10.07
N GLY A 193 -0.93 -8.45 -10.26
CA GLY A 193 -0.34 -7.83 -11.44
C GLY A 193 -0.83 -6.42 -11.76
N LYS A 194 -1.32 -5.64 -10.78
CA LYS A 194 -1.92 -4.32 -11.03
C LYS A 194 -2.01 -3.42 -9.81
N GLU A 195 -2.19 -2.13 -10.09
CA GLU A 195 -2.66 -1.16 -9.10
C GLU A 195 -4.19 -1.28 -8.95
N LYS A 196 -4.66 -1.28 -7.72
CA LYS A 196 -6.09 -1.38 -7.37
C LYS A 196 -6.49 -0.31 -6.37
N LYS A 197 -7.61 0.36 -6.63
CA LYS A 197 -8.25 1.23 -5.63
C LYS A 197 -9.05 0.38 -4.64
N ILE A 198 -8.73 0.53 -3.35
CA ILE A 198 -9.42 -0.14 -2.24
C ILE A 198 -9.79 0.94 -1.22
N GLY A 199 -11.07 1.13 -1.02
CA GLY A 199 -11.55 2.28 -0.25
C GLY A 199 -11.13 3.60 -0.90
N ASN A 200 -10.42 4.44 -0.14
CA ASN A 200 -9.94 5.74 -0.61
C ASN A 200 -8.49 5.71 -1.13
N TYR A 201 -7.80 4.59 -1.03
CA TYR A 201 -6.37 4.47 -1.32
C TYR A 201 -6.12 3.55 -2.51
N TYR A 202 -4.94 3.67 -3.10
CA TYR A 202 -4.46 2.79 -4.17
C TYR A 202 -3.33 1.93 -3.63
N TYR A 203 -3.31 0.66 -4.04
CA TYR A 203 -2.32 -0.34 -3.67
C TYR A 203 -1.81 -1.03 -4.93
N ALA A 204 -0.55 -1.43 -4.92
CA ALA A 204 0.04 -2.23 -5.99
C ALA A 204 0.16 -3.70 -5.54
N PHE A 205 -0.03 -4.61 -6.49
CA PHE A 205 0.11 -6.04 -6.28
C PHE A 205 0.99 -6.60 -7.39
N ASP A 206 1.95 -7.45 -7.04
CA ASP A 206 2.78 -8.15 -8.02
C ASP A 206 1.98 -9.25 -8.76
N ASP A 207 2.67 -9.97 -9.63
CA ASP A 207 2.06 -11.01 -10.46
C ASP A 207 1.61 -12.24 -9.62
N GLU A 208 2.11 -12.39 -8.39
CA GLU A 208 1.68 -13.41 -7.43
C GLU A 208 0.61 -12.90 -6.47
N GLY A 209 0.23 -11.62 -6.55
CA GLY A 209 -0.81 -11.00 -5.73
C GLY A 209 -0.32 -10.43 -4.40
N LEU A 210 0.98 -10.45 -4.13
CA LEU A 210 1.55 -9.82 -2.94
C LEU A 210 1.46 -8.30 -3.04
N MET A 211 0.92 -7.67 -1.99
CA MET A 211 0.91 -6.20 -1.89
C MET A 211 2.33 -5.68 -1.85
N GLN A 212 2.59 -4.70 -2.71
CA GLN A 212 3.88 -4.06 -2.84
C GLN A 212 3.93 -2.77 -2.03
N ASP A 213 5.09 -2.47 -1.50
CA ASP A 213 5.43 -1.20 -0.87
C ASP A 213 6.75 -0.66 -1.46
N ASN A 214 7.23 0.48 -0.96
CA ASN A 214 8.43 1.14 -1.46
C ASN A 214 8.28 1.59 -2.94
N TRP A 215 9.34 1.53 -3.72
CA TRP A 215 9.33 1.88 -5.14
C TRP A 215 8.88 0.71 -6.00
N VAL A 216 7.79 0.90 -6.72
CA VAL A 216 7.24 -0.12 -7.62
C VAL A 216 7.29 0.38 -9.06
N GLY A 217 7.99 -0.36 -9.91
CA GLY A 217 8.07 -0.12 -11.35
C GLY A 217 6.77 -0.56 -12.05
N MET A 218 6.05 0.38 -12.64
CA MET A 218 4.84 0.11 -13.43
C MET A 218 5.15 0.19 -14.92
N GLN A 219 4.92 -0.87 -15.68
CA GLN A 219 5.00 -0.82 -17.13
C GLN A 219 3.89 0.07 -17.72
N LYS A 220 4.26 0.99 -18.61
CA LYS A 220 3.26 1.70 -19.42
C LYS A 220 2.70 0.76 -20.49
N ALA A 221 1.41 0.87 -20.75
CA ALA A 221 0.71 0.09 -21.81
C ALA A 221 1.30 0.25 -23.22
N SER A 222 2.20 1.23 -23.44
CA SER A 222 2.88 1.51 -24.70
C SER A 222 4.31 0.95 -24.82
N GLY A 223 4.74 0.11 -23.89
CA GLY A 223 5.98 -0.69 -24.05
C GLY A 223 7.31 0.01 -23.86
N SER A 224 7.36 1.30 -23.51
CA SER A 224 8.61 2.01 -23.28
C SER A 224 8.63 2.68 -21.92
N ASN A 225 9.68 2.42 -21.14
CA ASN A 225 10.06 2.97 -19.85
C ASN A 225 9.11 2.68 -18.67
N LEU A 226 9.64 2.02 -17.67
CA LEU A 226 9.03 1.88 -16.35
C LEU A 226 8.75 3.27 -15.75
N THR A 227 7.56 3.46 -15.20
CA THR A 227 7.27 4.60 -14.34
C THR A 227 7.23 4.08 -12.91
N TYR A 228 8.15 4.55 -12.09
CA TYR A 228 8.17 4.19 -10.69
C TYR A 228 7.16 5.01 -9.89
N LYS A 229 6.44 4.34 -9.01
CA LYS A 229 5.56 4.95 -8.01
C LYS A 229 5.99 4.50 -6.62
N PHE A 230 5.87 5.39 -5.66
CA PHE A 230 6.15 5.06 -4.26
C PHE A 230 4.87 4.69 -3.52
N TYR A 231 4.93 3.60 -2.79
CA TYR A 231 3.91 3.11 -1.87
C TYR A 231 4.48 3.12 -0.46
N ASN A 232 3.69 3.58 0.51
CA ASN A 232 4.16 3.72 1.89
C ASN A 232 4.53 2.36 2.50
N THR A 233 5.74 2.26 3.03
CA THR A 233 6.27 1.03 3.62
C THR A 233 5.51 0.57 4.87
N SER A 234 4.77 1.49 5.53
CA SER A 234 4.01 1.17 6.73
C SER A 234 2.67 0.46 6.47
N ASN A 235 2.05 0.69 5.31
CA ASN A 235 0.69 0.23 5.04
C ASN A 235 0.40 -0.05 3.55
N GLY A 236 1.39 0.09 2.65
CA GLY A 236 1.28 -0.22 1.23
C GLY A 236 0.44 0.74 0.40
N ASP A 237 -0.14 1.80 0.99
CA ASP A 237 -0.93 2.75 0.21
C ASP A 237 -0.04 3.66 -0.63
N ARG A 238 -0.52 4.03 -1.83
CA ARG A 238 0.21 4.90 -2.75
C ARG A 238 0.47 6.28 -2.13
N ALA A 239 1.72 6.75 -2.19
CA ALA A 239 2.13 8.01 -1.60
C ALA A 239 1.44 9.22 -2.23
N GLU A 240 0.96 10.12 -1.37
CA GLU A 240 0.39 11.43 -1.71
C GLU A 240 0.92 12.49 -0.74
N GLY A 241 1.20 13.70 -1.27
CA GLY A 241 1.68 14.83 -0.47
C GLY A 241 3.13 14.68 -0.02
N TRP A 242 3.45 15.35 1.08
CA TRP A 242 4.79 15.34 1.65
C TRP A 242 5.10 14.05 2.38
N LYS A 243 6.28 13.47 2.08
CA LYS A 243 6.83 12.28 2.75
C LYS A 243 8.30 12.52 3.03
N TYR A 244 8.74 12.13 4.23
CA TYR A 244 10.14 12.01 4.54
C TYR A 244 10.57 10.57 4.26
N LEU A 245 11.53 10.38 3.38
CA LEU A 245 12.05 9.07 3.03
C LEU A 245 13.47 8.92 3.60
N PRO A 246 13.84 7.71 4.07
CA PRO A 246 15.21 7.40 4.39
C PRO A 246 16.06 7.27 3.12
N GLU A 247 17.34 7.12 3.28
CA GLU A 247 18.22 6.67 2.21
C GLU A 247 17.88 5.23 1.81
N MET A 248 17.79 4.96 0.52
CA MET A 248 17.48 3.66 -0.05
C MET A 248 18.40 3.38 -1.23
N ASP A 249 18.89 2.15 -1.32
CA ASP A 249 19.73 1.68 -2.42
C ASP A 249 18.91 1.36 -3.68
N GLU A 250 19.57 1.27 -4.85
CA GLU A 250 18.92 0.91 -6.12
C GLU A 250 18.32 -0.51 -6.12
N GLU A 251 18.81 -1.40 -5.27
CA GLU A 251 18.31 -2.78 -5.16
C GLU A 251 16.84 -2.83 -4.73
N ASP A 252 16.38 -1.79 -4.01
CA ASP A 252 14.97 -1.64 -3.58
C ASP A 252 14.09 -0.88 -4.58
N GLY A 253 14.60 -0.56 -5.78
CA GLY A 253 13.85 0.14 -6.82
C GLY A 253 14.57 1.37 -7.37
N LEU A 254 14.24 2.58 -6.90
CA LEU A 254 14.97 3.81 -7.19
C LEU A 254 15.79 4.22 -5.98
N ALA A 255 17.08 4.53 -6.20
CA ALA A 255 17.89 5.15 -5.16
C ALA A 255 17.24 6.45 -4.67
N THR A 256 17.12 6.59 -3.35
CA THR A 256 16.68 7.84 -2.72
C THR A 256 17.73 8.33 -1.75
N GLN A 257 17.87 9.64 -1.65
CA GLN A 257 18.61 10.26 -0.56
C GLN A 257 17.67 10.55 0.59
N GLU A 258 18.15 10.45 1.81
CA GLU A 258 17.37 10.85 2.98
C GLU A 258 16.85 12.29 2.83
N GLY A 259 15.54 12.51 3.03
CA GLY A 259 14.95 13.84 2.93
C GLY A 259 13.46 13.86 2.62
N TRP A 260 12.96 15.08 2.39
CA TRP A 260 11.57 15.32 2.05
C TRP A 260 11.31 15.22 0.55
N TYR A 261 10.22 14.54 0.20
CA TYR A 261 9.70 14.38 -1.16
C TYR A 261 8.23 14.80 -1.20
N PHE A 262 7.79 15.28 -2.36
CA PHE A 262 6.38 15.57 -2.57
C PHE A 262 5.81 14.71 -3.68
N PHE A 263 4.79 13.92 -3.35
CA PHE A 263 4.17 12.97 -4.27
C PHE A 263 2.80 13.43 -4.76
N ARG A 264 2.50 13.11 -5.99
CA ARG A 264 1.16 13.13 -6.55
C ARG A 264 0.93 11.87 -7.38
N ASN A 265 -0.05 11.06 -6.98
CA ASN A 265 -0.32 9.75 -7.56
C ASN A 265 0.89 8.80 -7.49
N GLY A 266 1.61 8.80 -6.38
CA GLY A 266 2.81 8.00 -6.17
C GLY A 266 4.05 8.47 -6.92
N ILE A 267 3.94 9.50 -7.78
CA ILE A 267 5.06 10.02 -8.58
C ILE A 267 5.63 11.26 -7.88
N PRO A 268 6.95 11.29 -7.60
CA PRO A 268 7.57 12.44 -6.97
C PRO A 268 7.65 13.63 -7.92
N TYR A 269 7.67 14.84 -7.36
CA TYR A 269 8.10 16.02 -8.08
C TYR A 269 9.62 15.96 -8.20
N THR A 270 10.15 16.16 -9.42
CA THR A 270 11.59 16.18 -9.69
C THR A 270 11.96 17.44 -10.45
N ALA A 271 13.23 17.71 -10.65
CA ALA A 271 13.72 18.90 -11.37
C ALA A 271 13.02 19.14 -12.73
N SER A 272 12.61 18.08 -13.44
CA SER A 272 12.00 18.16 -14.76
C SER A 272 10.56 17.62 -14.83
N ASN A 273 10.03 17.08 -13.74
CA ASN A 273 8.68 16.52 -13.69
C ASN A 273 7.80 17.28 -12.70
N LYS A 274 6.72 17.90 -13.20
CA LYS A 274 5.74 18.70 -12.44
C LYS A 274 6.33 19.97 -11.81
N THR A 275 7.48 20.42 -12.28
CA THR A 275 8.22 21.61 -11.82
C THR A 275 8.52 22.56 -12.98
N THR A 276 8.92 23.80 -12.64
CA THR A 276 9.56 24.74 -13.57
C THR A 276 11.06 24.67 -13.32
N VAL A 277 11.82 24.29 -14.34
CA VAL A 277 13.30 24.20 -14.26
C VAL A 277 13.89 25.59 -13.99
N ILE A 278 14.78 25.68 -13.04
CA ILE A 278 15.50 26.91 -12.68
C ILE A 278 16.99 26.86 -13.05
N ASN A 279 17.54 25.65 -13.13
CA ASN A 279 18.85 25.35 -13.71
C ASN A 279 18.96 23.87 -14.08
N ASN A 280 20.16 23.43 -14.51
CA ASN A 280 20.40 22.02 -14.81
C ASN A 280 20.48 21.18 -13.53
N GLY A 281 19.42 20.48 -13.22
CA GLY A 281 19.33 19.60 -12.02
C GLY A 281 18.34 20.06 -10.95
N TYR A 282 17.75 21.27 -11.08
CA TYR A 282 16.81 21.79 -10.11
C TYR A 282 15.55 22.39 -10.74
N GLY A 283 14.41 22.11 -10.14
CA GLY A 283 13.13 22.64 -10.56
C GLY A 283 12.25 23.06 -9.40
N VAL A 284 11.41 24.08 -9.60
CA VAL A 284 10.55 24.62 -8.55
C VAL A 284 9.08 24.36 -8.83
N ALA A 285 8.31 24.11 -7.78
CA ALA A 285 6.86 23.96 -7.85
C ALA A 285 6.16 24.74 -6.73
N LYS A 286 4.97 25.27 -7.04
CA LYS A 286 4.11 25.89 -6.05
C LYS A 286 3.18 24.84 -5.42
N ILE A 287 3.33 24.64 -4.10
CA ILE A 287 2.55 23.69 -3.30
C ILE A 287 1.91 24.46 -2.15
N ASN A 288 0.60 24.41 -2.05
CA ASN A 288 -0.16 25.11 -1.00
C ASN A 288 0.24 26.58 -0.80
N GLY A 289 0.48 27.30 -1.91
CA GLY A 289 0.80 28.73 -1.89
C GLY A 289 2.28 29.07 -1.72
N LYS A 290 3.12 28.13 -1.30
CA LYS A 290 4.58 28.26 -1.16
C LYS A 290 5.31 27.61 -2.33
N VAL A 291 6.53 28.05 -2.62
CA VAL A 291 7.36 27.50 -3.71
C VAL A 291 8.50 26.70 -3.09
N TYR A 292 8.69 25.48 -3.60
CA TYR A 292 9.71 24.54 -3.15
C TYR A 292 10.59 24.12 -4.32
N CYS A 293 11.82 23.74 -4.03
CA CYS A 293 12.79 23.24 -5.00
C CYS A 293 12.95 21.73 -4.87
N PHE A 294 13.13 21.06 -6.02
CA PHE A 294 13.36 19.62 -6.08
C PHE A 294 14.53 19.33 -7.01
N ASP A 295 15.34 18.35 -6.65
CA ASP A 295 16.43 17.83 -7.48
C ASP A 295 15.92 16.80 -8.52
N ASN A 296 16.85 16.19 -9.25
CA ASN A 296 16.54 15.20 -10.27
C ASN A 296 15.94 13.90 -9.70
N LEU A 297 16.21 13.55 -8.45
CA LEU A 297 15.69 12.37 -7.78
C LEU A 297 14.38 12.67 -7.05
N GLY A 298 14.01 13.95 -6.93
CA GLY A 298 12.77 14.40 -6.28
C GLY A 298 12.94 14.80 -4.82
N LYS A 299 14.15 14.81 -4.30
CA LYS A 299 14.41 15.33 -2.95
C LYS A 299 14.18 16.84 -2.92
N MET A 300 13.47 17.32 -1.91
CA MET A 300 13.33 18.75 -1.62
C MET A 300 14.68 19.33 -1.24
N VAL A 301 15.06 20.43 -1.92
CA VAL A 301 16.32 21.13 -1.72
C VAL A 301 16.09 22.34 -0.83
N THR A 302 17.00 22.56 0.13
CA THR A 302 17.08 23.71 1.03
C THR A 302 18.35 24.50 0.76
N GLY A 303 18.47 25.68 1.37
CA GLY A 303 19.67 26.52 1.24
C GLY A 303 19.76 27.28 -0.09
N LYS A 304 20.98 27.54 -0.52
CA LYS A 304 21.30 28.27 -1.75
C LYS A 304 21.25 27.37 -2.97
N VAL A 305 20.53 27.79 -4.00
CA VAL A 305 20.47 27.13 -5.30
C VAL A 305 20.77 28.13 -6.41
N ASP A 306 21.80 27.87 -7.19
CA ASP A 306 22.19 28.75 -8.29
C ASP A 306 21.10 28.81 -9.38
N SER A 307 20.88 30.00 -9.93
CA SER A 307 20.00 30.22 -11.09
C SER A 307 20.71 29.88 -12.39
N SER A 308 19.94 29.66 -13.45
CA SER A 308 20.49 29.63 -14.84
C SER A 308 21.11 30.97 -15.26
N ASP A 309 20.76 32.07 -14.61
CA ASP A 309 21.36 33.40 -14.85
C ASP A 309 22.67 33.51 -14.07
N PRO A 310 23.80 33.83 -14.75
CA PRO A 310 25.10 33.88 -14.10
C PRO A 310 25.16 34.84 -12.90
N GLY A 311 25.72 34.38 -11.78
CA GLY A 311 25.90 35.15 -10.56
C GLY A 311 24.62 35.37 -9.75
N LYS A 312 23.50 34.78 -10.16
CA LYS A 312 22.23 34.80 -9.41
C LYS A 312 21.94 33.46 -8.78
N TYR A 313 21.19 33.49 -7.69
CA TYR A 313 20.77 32.32 -6.95
C TYR A 313 19.41 32.55 -6.27
N TYR A 314 18.78 31.46 -5.86
CA TYR A 314 17.61 31.41 -5.00
C TYR A 314 18.03 30.96 -3.60
N TYR A 315 17.19 31.25 -2.61
CA TYR A 315 17.36 30.71 -1.28
C TYR A 315 16.06 30.05 -0.81
N PHE A 316 16.18 28.82 -0.38
CA PHE A 316 15.10 28.02 0.19
C PHE A 316 15.35 27.82 1.67
N ASP A 317 14.37 28.09 2.50
CA ASP A 317 14.48 28.02 3.96
C ASP A 317 15.07 26.69 4.43
N ASP A 318 16.11 26.73 5.26
CA ASP A 318 16.85 25.53 5.70
C ASP A 318 15.97 24.55 6.48
N LYS A 319 14.90 25.01 7.13
CA LYS A 319 14.00 24.18 7.93
C LYS A 319 12.74 23.75 7.17
N ASN A 320 12.13 24.68 6.45
CA ASN A 320 10.81 24.49 5.85
C ASN A 320 10.88 24.26 4.33
N GLY A 321 12.01 24.52 3.68
CA GLY A 321 12.23 24.37 2.24
C GLY A 321 11.51 25.39 1.38
N ASP A 322 10.78 26.36 1.93
CA ASP A 322 10.05 27.33 1.11
C ASP A 322 10.96 28.45 0.61
N MET A 323 10.81 28.78 -0.69
CA MET A 323 11.57 29.86 -1.35
C MET A 323 11.39 31.19 -0.64
N LYS A 324 12.48 31.87 -0.36
CA LYS A 324 12.48 33.24 0.17
C LYS A 324 12.40 34.27 -0.93
N TYR A 325 11.67 35.33 -0.68
CA TYR A 325 11.59 36.54 -1.52
C TYR A 325 11.27 37.75 -0.68
N GLY A 326 11.58 38.93 -1.22
CA GLY A 326 11.56 40.17 -0.47
C GLY A 326 12.81 40.36 0.39
N LYS A 327 12.73 41.24 1.41
CA LYS A 327 13.79 41.42 2.39
C LYS A 327 13.78 40.29 3.40
N VAL A 328 14.90 39.59 3.57
CA VAL A 328 15.09 38.47 4.47
C VAL A 328 16.35 38.67 5.31
N ARG A 329 16.25 38.50 6.62
CA ARG A 329 17.42 38.38 7.50
C ARG A 329 17.75 36.89 7.63
N LEU A 330 18.95 36.52 7.20
CA LEU A 330 19.48 35.17 7.40
C LEU A 330 20.45 35.20 8.57
N THR A 331 20.38 34.19 9.41
CA THR A 331 21.28 33.95 10.54
C THR A 331 21.44 32.43 10.71
N ASN A 332 22.68 31.98 10.87
CA ASN A 332 23.04 30.59 11.00
C ASN A 332 22.54 29.73 9.79
N SER A 333 22.62 30.30 8.58
CA SER A 333 22.42 29.51 7.36
C SER A 333 23.65 28.70 7.05
N ASP A 334 23.46 27.47 6.53
CA ASP A 334 24.57 26.59 6.17
C ASP A 334 25.33 27.09 4.92
N ASP A 335 24.66 27.87 4.05
CA ASP A 335 25.18 28.26 2.73
C ASP A 335 25.48 29.77 2.57
N LEU A 336 24.94 30.63 3.43
CA LEU A 336 25.03 32.08 3.32
C LEU A 336 25.38 32.73 4.65
N ASP A 337 26.20 33.78 4.58
CA ASP A 337 26.62 34.54 5.76
C ASP A 337 25.46 35.24 6.47
N ASP A 338 25.63 35.53 7.75
CA ASP A 338 24.68 36.28 8.57
C ASP A 338 24.53 37.71 8.05
N ASN A 339 23.48 37.96 7.28
CA ASN A 339 23.24 39.28 6.70
C ASN A 339 21.75 39.52 6.38
N ASP A 340 21.44 40.76 5.95
CA ASP A 340 20.18 41.12 5.33
C ASP A 340 20.28 40.87 3.82
N TYR A 341 19.31 40.16 3.27
CA TYR A 341 19.22 39.80 1.84
C TYR A 341 17.96 40.38 1.21
N TYR A 342 17.99 40.54 -0.12
CA TYR A 342 16.81 40.83 -0.91
C TYR A 342 16.73 39.91 -2.12
N PHE A 343 15.65 39.16 -2.19
CA PHE A 343 15.30 38.32 -3.31
C PHE A 343 14.11 38.92 -4.07
N ALA A 344 14.09 38.85 -5.39
CA ALA A 344 13.08 39.50 -6.22
C ALA A 344 11.66 39.07 -5.85
N GLU A 345 10.78 40.04 -5.58
CA GLU A 345 9.37 39.77 -5.23
C GLU A 345 8.49 39.50 -6.47
N ASN A 346 8.88 40.08 -7.61
CA ASN A 346 8.12 40.06 -8.84
C ASN A 346 8.78 39.20 -9.91
N GLY A 347 8.00 38.65 -10.80
CA GLY A 347 8.44 37.83 -11.91
C GLY A 347 7.60 36.56 -12.07
N VAL A 348 7.84 35.82 -13.16
CA VAL A 348 7.30 34.47 -13.33
C VAL A 348 7.99 33.50 -12.37
N ILE A 349 7.33 32.39 -12.05
CA ILE A 349 7.95 31.33 -11.26
C ILE A 349 9.25 30.86 -11.96
N GLY A 350 10.34 30.72 -11.19
CA GLY A 350 11.67 30.47 -11.75
C GLY A 350 12.52 31.71 -11.98
N LYS A 351 11.93 32.91 -11.82
CA LYS A 351 12.64 34.21 -11.80
C LYS A 351 12.32 35.01 -10.53
N LYS A 352 11.12 34.89 -10.00
CA LYS A 352 10.76 35.37 -8.68
C LYS A 352 11.58 34.60 -7.63
N GLY A 353 12.19 35.32 -6.71
CA GLY A 353 13.07 34.74 -5.68
C GLY A 353 14.55 34.76 -6.04
N GLU A 354 14.94 35.18 -7.25
CA GLU A 354 16.35 35.36 -7.57
C GLU A 354 16.98 36.48 -6.72
N SER A 355 18.26 36.29 -6.36
CA SER A 355 19.07 37.31 -5.67
C SER A 355 19.12 38.59 -6.51
N PHE A 356 18.87 39.72 -5.86
CA PHE A 356 18.77 41.02 -6.52
C PHE A 356 20.08 41.79 -6.43
N THR A 357 20.49 42.45 -7.52
CA THR A 357 21.63 43.33 -7.54
C THR A 357 21.21 44.74 -8.02
N GLY A 358 21.46 45.76 -7.20
CA GLY A 358 21.10 47.16 -7.48
C GLY A 358 20.46 47.87 -6.31
N VAL A 359 19.77 49.00 -6.60
CA VAL A 359 19.07 49.79 -5.58
C VAL A 359 17.59 49.43 -5.55
N HIS A 360 17.10 49.00 -4.39
CA HIS A 360 15.67 48.75 -4.16
C HIS A 360 15.21 49.53 -2.91
N LYS A 361 14.16 50.34 -3.05
CA LYS A 361 13.62 51.19 -1.94
C LYS A 361 14.71 51.96 -1.19
N ASN A 362 15.67 52.52 -1.95
CA ASN A 362 16.85 53.24 -1.45
C ASN A 362 17.89 52.41 -0.67
N TYR A 363 17.83 51.10 -0.73
CA TYR A 363 18.86 50.19 -0.19
C TYR A 363 19.66 49.57 -1.32
N LEU A 364 20.97 49.45 -1.13
CA LEU A 364 21.87 48.85 -2.11
C LEU A 364 22.07 47.37 -1.80
N TYR A 365 21.89 46.55 -2.82
CA TYR A 365 22.15 45.12 -2.73
C TYR A 365 23.15 44.70 -3.81
N ASP A 366 24.03 43.77 -3.46
CA ASP A 366 24.92 43.13 -4.40
C ASP A 366 24.78 41.62 -4.25
N HIS A 367 24.43 40.95 -5.35
CA HIS A 367 24.11 39.49 -5.36
C HIS A 367 23.19 39.05 -4.20
N GLY A 368 22.17 39.84 -3.93
CA GLY A 368 21.22 39.66 -2.85
C GLY A 368 21.60 40.26 -1.52
N VAL A 369 22.88 40.44 -1.22
CA VAL A 369 23.40 40.91 0.08
C VAL A 369 23.21 42.41 0.22
N LEU A 370 22.72 42.87 1.37
CA LEU A 370 22.63 44.30 1.69
C LEU A 370 24.03 44.88 1.87
N VAL A 371 24.39 45.83 1.01
CA VAL A 371 25.66 46.55 1.09
C VAL A 371 25.54 47.70 2.08
N ARG A 372 26.38 47.73 3.10
CA ARG A 372 26.40 48.77 4.14
C ARG A 372 27.83 49.13 4.56
N ALA A 373 28.00 50.34 5.10
CA ALA A 373 29.24 50.70 5.73
C ALA A 373 29.40 49.92 7.05
N ASP A 374 30.59 49.37 7.29
CA ASP A 374 30.89 48.61 8.50
C ASP A 374 31.17 49.51 9.70
N ASP A 375 32.43 49.93 9.85
CA ASP A 375 32.87 50.73 11.00
C ASP A 375 32.66 52.22 10.78
N ASN A 376 32.70 52.69 9.53
CA ASN A 376 32.53 54.08 9.16
C ASN A 376 31.08 54.49 8.97
N ARG A 377 30.75 55.77 9.07
CA ARG A 377 29.39 56.28 8.81
C ARG A 377 28.92 56.04 7.38
N TYR A 378 29.86 56.13 6.43
CA TYR A 378 29.60 56.03 5.01
C TYR A 378 30.69 55.21 4.32
N MET A 379 30.30 54.51 3.26
CA MET A 379 31.20 53.76 2.39
C MET A 379 30.81 53.99 0.93
N ILE A 380 31.81 54.16 0.04
CA ILE A 380 31.59 54.13 -1.40
C ILE A 380 31.59 52.67 -1.84
N ALA A 381 30.48 52.22 -2.39
CA ALA A 381 30.33 50.86 -2.95
C ALA A 381 30.09 50.92 -4.45
N THR A 382 30.74 50.02 -5.21
CA THR A 382 30.55 49.89 -6.66
C THR A 382 29.70 48.67 -6.95
N VAL A 383 28.51 48.86 -7.50
CA VAL A 383 27.57 47.77 -7.87
C VAL A 383 27.11 48.00 -9.32
N ASN A 384 27.18 47.01 -10.15
CA ASN A 384 26.88 47.08 -11.60
C ASN A 384 27.64 48.22 -12.29
N GLY A 385 28.92 48.45 -11.91
CA GLY A 385 29.75 49.49 -12.49
C GLY A 385 29.37 50.93 -12.11
N LYS A 386 28.45 51.13 -11.16
CA LYS A 386 28.03 52.42 -10.63
C LYS A 386 28.46 52.56 -9.18
N ASN A 387 28.95 53.77 -8.81
CA ASN A 387 29.34 54.11 -7.46
C ASN A 387 28.15 54.65 -6.68
N TYR A 388 27.97 54.17 -5.46
CA TYR A 388 26.96 54.62 -4.51
C TYR A 388 27.62 54.98 -3.17
N LEU A 389 27.13 55.99 -2.50
CA LEU A 389 27.50 56.23 -1.09
C LEU A 389 26.42 55.60 -0.23
N VAL A 390 26.80 54.65 0.60
CA VAL A 390 25.89 53.95 1.52
C VAL A 390 26.23 54.22 2.97
N ASN A 391 25.23 54.23 3.83
CA ASN A 391 25.41 54.39 5.28
C ASN A 391 25.44 53.03 6.01
N LYS A 392 25.60 53.03 7.34
CA LYS A 392 25.59 51.80 8.21
C LYS A 392 24.31 50.97 8.14
N THR A 393 23.21 51.57 7.68
CA THR A 393 21.94 50.81 7.49
C THR A 393 21.79 50.26 6.08
N GLY A 394 22.75 50.46 5.18
CA GLY A 394 22.70 50.04 3.78
C GLY A 394 21.87 50.97 2.89
N LYS A 395 21.48 52.14 3.40
CA LYS A 395 20.70 53.11 2.63
C LYS A 395 21.62 53.91 1.73
N VAL A 396 21.29 53.99 0.45
CA VAL A 396 21.94 54.86 -0.52
C VAL A 396 21.57 56.31 -0.18
N VAL A 397 22.57 57.18 -0.05
CA VAL A 397 22.34 58.59 0.20
C VAL A 397 22.28 59.37 -1.12
N GLY A 398 21.36 60.31 -1.19
CA GLY A 398 21.13 61.10 -2.39
C GLY A 398 22.11 62.27 -2.54
N LYS A 399 21.74 63.26 -3.40
CA LYS A 399 22.52 64.50 -3.58
C LYS A 399 22.69 65.24 -2.26
N GLY A 400 23.97 65.60 -1.93
CA GLY A 400 24.26 66.26 -0.68
C GLY A 400 25.74 66.23 -0.30
N THR A 401 26.06 66.75 0.87
CA THR A 401 27.40 66.72 1.47
C THR A 401 27.31 65.98 2.80
N TYR A 402 28.10 64.90 2.94
CA TYR A 402 28.09 64.03 4.09
C TYR A 402 29.45 63.97 4.75
N LYS A 403 29.49 64.25 6.05
CA LYS A 403 30.74 64.28 6.84
C LYS A 403 30.84 62.89 7.57
N ASP A 404 31.96 62.25 7.39
CA ASP A 404 32.34 61.06 8.16
C ASP A 404 33.46 61.53 9.14
N SER A 405 33.08 61.68 10.41
CA SER A 405 34.01 62.09 11.44
C SER A 405 35.01 61.05 11.86
N ASP A 406 34.68 59.79 11.56
CA ASP A 406 35.50 58.63 11.96
C ASP A 406 36.75 58.55 11.08
N ASP A 407 36.62 58.96 9.79
CA ASP A 407 37.75 59.02 8.84
C ASP A 407 38.26 60.43 8.51
N ASN A 408 37.68 61.50 9.08
CA ASN A 408 37.94 62.89 8.72
C ASN A 408 37.73 63.13 7.21
N VAL A 409 36.70 62.56 6.64
CA VAL A 409 36.37 62.61 5.21
C VAL A 409 35.02 63.25 4.98
N LYS A 410 34.93 64.08 3.95
CA LYS A 410 33.69 64.68 3.45
C LYS A 410 33.40 64.13 2.07
N TYR A 411 32.20 63.53 1.89
CA TYR A 411 31.68 63.06 0.62
C TYR A 411 30.74 64.11 0.03
N ILE A 412 30.95 64.49 -1.23
CA ILE A 412 30.06 65.36 -2.01
C ILE A 412 29.41 64.52 -3.07
N VAL A 413 28.11 64.26 -2.90
CA VAL A 413 27.31 63.39 -3.81
C VAL A 413 26.50 64.32 -4.75
N ASN A 414 26.65 64.11 -6.04
CA ASN A 414 25.79 64.66 -7.07
C ASN A 414 25.05 63.52 -7.77
N VAL A 415 23.79 63.79 -8.16
CA VAL A 415 22.95 62.82 -8.91
C VAL A 415 22.47 63.57 -10.16
N ASP A 416 22.77 63.02 -11.32
CA ASP A 416 22.33 63.61 -12.60
C ASP A 416 20.85 63.31 -12.91
N ALA A 417 20.32 63.86 -13.99
CA ALA A 417 18.94 63.65 -14.41
C ALA A 417 18.63 62.19 -14.78
N ASN A 418 19.65 61.41 -15.06
CA ASN A 418 19.54 59.97 -15.39
C ASN A 418 19.71 59.06 -14.17
N GLY A 419 19.85 59.64 -12.96
CA GLY A 419 20.04 58.89 -11.72
C GLY A 419 21.46 58.34 -11.51
N ASN A 420 22.47 58.83 -12.24
CA ASN A 420 23.86 58.41 -12.02
C ASN A 420 24.48 59.24 -10.91
N TYR A 421 25.24 58.60 -10.06
CA TYR A 421 25.92 59.18 -8.91
C TYR A 421 27.35 59.58 -9.27
N THR A 422 27.75 60.78 -8.86
CA THR A 422 29.14 61.20 -8.86
C THR A 422 29.51 61.56 -7.42
N ILE A 423 30.58 60.93 -6.91
CA ILE A 423 31.01 61.11 -5.52
C ILE A 423 32.44 61.69 -5.50
N LYS A 424 32.62 62.86 -4.90
CA LYS A 424 33.93 63.44 -4.63
C LYS A 424 34.23 63.26 -3.15
N THR A 425 35.49 62.98 -2.83
CA THR A 425 35.99 62.80 -1.48
C THR A 425 36.99 63.94 -1.16
N GLU A 426 36.80 64.60 -0.06
CA GLU A 426 37.70 65.67 0.45
C GLU A 426 38.03 65.40 1.92
N LYS A 427 39.24 65.55 2.33
CA LYS A 427 39.61 65.57 3.75
C LYS A 427 39.25 66.94 4.36
N TYR A 428 38.86 67.00 5.64
CA TYR A 428 38.52 68.20 6.33
C TYR A 428 39.14 68.23 7.71
#